data_db2c6274904a1992bdf9c7c789fcc7c8
#
_entry.id   db2c6274904a1992bdf9c7c789fcc7c8
#
_cell.length_a   1.000
_cell.length_b   1.000
_cell.length_c   1.000
_cell.angle_alpha   90.00
_cell.angle_beta   90.00
_cell.angle_gamma   90.00
#
_symmetry.space_group_name_H-M   'P 1'
#
loop_
_entity.id
_entity.type
_entity.pdbx_description
1 polymer ?
#
loop_
_entity_poly.entity_id
_entity_poly.type
_entity_poly.pdbx_seq_one_letter_code
_entity_poly.pdbx_strand_id
1 'polypeptide(L)'
;MNRYCLAIVVLCAAIAPARAQEPDPEITAYVNSIKAIDNHAHVTALDRDHDKGYDQLRCDGLPPGTALPPANLRFGAAEQAAYRTLYGFEAKTGDEAEIKKVREMEIAARREHSAGFYAWVMEQAGIQTVLANRTAMAPEMKAPQLRWVAYEDALLFPLDNSIAKAVNPDRRVFYGYAEELLSTYLRDAGLSRIPATLDAYVEKVLRATLQSQKAAGAVAVKFEAAYLRPLDFAPASKDEAARVYAKYAAGGKATASEYKTLQDFLFKQIALEAGRLGLAVHFHTGNGCGEFFDDSGADPMLLSQMLNDPDLGKTNFVLLHGNPPRERNVSVLILKPNVYTDMSLLEFLWSPPELARILRPWLEMMPEHVMFGTDAGPFAPGLDWEETTVIGSQRARRALALVLSDMVRDKTINREQAKQIAERVMRGNAAQLYGMN
;
A
#
# COMPACT_ATOMS: atom_id res chain seq x y z
N MET A 1 23.07 75.95 -7.38
CA MET A 1 22.08 74.93 -6.91
C MET A 1 21.85 73.93 -8.07
N ASN A 2 22.60 72.80 -8.09
CA ASN A 2 22.46 71.76 -9.10
C ASN A 2 21.54 70.72 -8.59
N ARG A 3 20.40 70.49 -9.29
CA ARG A 3 19.48 69.42 -9.04
C ARG A 3 19.87 68.24 -9.95
N TYR A 4 20.38 67.13 -9.38
CA TYR A 4 20.54 65.85 -10.08
C TYR A 4 19.23 65.08 -9.96
N CYS A 5 18.53 64.89 -11.08
CA CYS A 5 17.43 63.91 -11.18
C CYS A 5 18.01 62.53 -11.35
N LEU A 6 17.84 61.66 -10.34
CA LEU A 6 18.16 60.24 -10.44
C LEU A 6 16.98 59.53 -11.08
N ALA A 7 17.15 59.04 -12.32
CA ALA A 7 16.16 58.19 -13.00
C ALA A 7 16.33 56.76 -12.51
N ILE A 8 15.36 56.24 -11.76
CA ILE A 8 15.28 54.84 -11.37
C ILE A 8 14.66 54.08 -12.55
N VAL A 9 15.45 53.27 -13.26
CA VAL A 9 14.96 52.34 -14.24
C VAL A 9 14.51 51.06 -13.50
N VAL A 10 13.19 50.90 -13.38
CA VAL A 10 12.60 49.66 -12.86
C VAL A 10 12.61 48.64 -13.99
N LEU A 11 13.52 47.65 -13.90
CA LEU A 11 13.55 46.49 -14.78
C LEU A 11 12.44 45.52 -14.34
N CYS A 12 11.26 45.61 -14.95
CA CYS A 12 10.23 44.56 -14.80
C CYS A 12 10.72 43.30 -15.54
N ALA A 13 11.39 42.40 -14.84
CA ALA A 13 11.58 41.05 -15.34
C ALA A 13 10.19 40.39 -15.42
N ALA A 14 9.70 40.16 -16.63
CA ALA A 14 8.51 39.39 -16.86
C ALA A 14 8.80 37.95 -16.34
N ILE A 15 8.25 37.60 -15.18
CA ILE A 15 8.22 36.21 -14.70
C ILE A 15 7.24 35.50 -15.64
N ALA A 16 7.76 34.87 -16.68
CA ALA A 16 6.98 33.92 -17.46
C ALA A 16 6.44 32.86 -16.50
N PRO A 17 5.15 32.50 -16.56
CA PRO A 17 4.63 31.40 -15.77
C PRO A 17 5.47 30.17 -16.07
N ALA A 18 6.02 29.55 -15.03
CA ALA A 18 6.74 28.30 -15.19
C ALA A 18 5.76 27.29 -15.80
N ARG A 19 5.86 27.06 -17.10
CA ARG A 19 5.15 25.96 -17.75
C ARG A 19 5.58 24.69 -17.02
N ALA A 20 4.61 23.89 -16.58
CA ALA A 20 4.89 22.55 -16.11
C ALA A 20 5.79 21.86 -17.16
N GLN A 21 7.00 21.52 -16.78
CA GLN A 21 8.02 21.07 -17.70
C GLN A 21 7.66 19.67 -18.17
N GLU A 22 7.55 19.48 -19.48
CA GLU A 22 7.29 18.16 -20.05
C GLU A 22 8.49 17.24 -19.85
N PRO A 23 8.28 15.94 -19.54
CA PRO A 23 9.37 14.99 -19.41
C PRO A 23 10.06 14.73 -20.75
N ASP A 24 11.30 14.24 -20.71
CA ASP A 24 12.05 13.80 -21.89
C ASP A 24 11.25 12.70 -22.64
N PRO A 25 10.99 12.87 -23.96
CA PRO A 25 10.19 11.91 -24.73
C PRO A 25 10.78 10.50 -24.78
N GLU A 26 12.10 10.38 -24.80
CA GLU A 26 12.78 9.07 -24.82
C GLU A 26 12.63 8.34 -23.48
N ILE A 27 12.79 9.06 -22.36
CA ILE A 27 12.57 8.52 -21.02
C ILE A 27 11.10 8.11 -20.86
N THR A 28 10.17 8.96 -21.33
CA THR A 28 8.72 8.68 -21.29
C THR A 28 8.37 7.41 -22.05
N ALA A 29 8.87 7.29 -23.28
CA ALA A 29 8.64 6.11 -24.11
C ALA A 29 9.18 4.84 -23.46
N TYR A 30 10.39 4.93 -22.87
CA TYR A 30 10.99 3.80 -22.17
C TYR A 30 10.17 3.38 -20.92
N VAL A 31 9.83 4.32 -20.04
CA VAL A 31 9.00 4.03 -18.84
C VAL A 31 7.68 3.38 -19.25
N ASN A 32 7.03 3.85 -20.32
CA ASN A 32 5.76 3.30 -20.80
C ASN A 32 5.90 1.90 -21.44
N SER A 33 7.09 1.51 -21.90
CA SER A 33 7.33 0.18 -22.49
C SER A 33 7.53 -0.93 -21.46
N ILE A 34 7.83 -0.59 -20.19
CA ILE A 34 8.11 -1.57 -19.15
C ILE A 34 6.81 -2.26 -18.73
N LYS A 35 6.76 -3.58 -18.75
CA LYS A 35 5.69 -4.36 -18.13
C LYS A 35 5.95 -4.46 -16.63
N ALA A 36 5.20 -3.68 -15.85
CA ALA A 36 5.44 -3.45 -14.43
C ALA A 36 5.05 -4.65 -13.54
N ILE A 37 5.62 -4.70 -12.34
CA ILE A 37 5.10 -5.47 -11.20
C ILE A 37 4.49 -4.48 -10.22
N ASP A 38 3.19 -4.57 -10.00
CA ASP A 38 2.45 -3.78 -9.04
C ASP A 38 2.63 -4.39 -7.64
N ASN A 39 3.37 -3.71 -6.78
CA ASN A 39 3.74 -4.20 -5.45
C ASN A 39 2.57 -4.25 -4.46
N HIS A 40 1.51 -3.49 -4.70
CA HIS A 40 0.41 -3.34 -3.76
C HIS A 40 -0.89 -2.92 -4.43
N ALA A 41 -1.91 -3.78 -4.35
CA ALA A 41 -3.26 -3.48 -4.81
C ALA A 41 -4.32 -4.31 -4.05
N HIS A 42 -5.54 -3.79 -3.97
CA HIS A 42 -6.73 -4.41 -3.37
C HIS A 42 -7.62 -4.98 -4.48
N VAL A 43 -7.19 -6.10 -5.07
CA VAL A 43 -7.85 -6.75 -6.21
C VAL A 43 -9.18 -7.35 -5.79
N THR A 44 -10.27 -7.01 -6.46
CA THR A 44 -11.60 -7.57 -6.22
C THR A 44 -11.83 -8.88 -6.99
N ALA A 45 -12.61 -9.81 -6.44
CA ALA A 45 -13.04 -11.00 -7.18
C ALA A 45 -13.99 -10.64 -8.35
N LEU A 46 -14.14 -11.54 -9.33
CA LEU A 46 -15.08 -11.36 -10.43
C LEU A 46 -16.52 -11.16 -9.92
N ASP A 47 -16.91 -11.95 -8.93
CA ASP A 47 -18.16 -11.78 -8.19
C ASP A 47 -17.89 -10.97 -6.91
N ARG A 48 -18.01 -9.65 -7.02
CA ARG A 48 -17.78 -8.71 -5.92
C ARG A 48 -18.76 -8.88 -4.76
N ASP A 49 -20.01 -9.13 -5.07
CA ASP A 49 -21.07 -9.20 -4.06
C ASP A 49 -20.86 -10.39 -3.10
N HIS A 50 -20.12 -11.39 -3.53
CA HIS A 50 -19.79 -12.58 -2.74
C HIS A 50 -18.28 -12.71 -2.42
N ASP A 51 -17.49 -11.66 -2.60
CA ASP A 51 -16.04 -11.65 -2.34
C ASP A 51 -15.73 -11.64 -0.83
N LYS A 52 -15.67 -12.81 -0.23
CA LYS A 52 -15.37 -12.99 1.20
C LYS A 52 -13.88 -12.83 1.54
N GLY A 53 -13.02 -12.82 0.53
CA GLY A 53 -11.57 -12.76 0.71
C GLY A 53 -10.98 -11.39 0.41
N TYR A 54 -11.79 -10.36 0.18
CA TYR A 54 -11.37 -9.09 -0.37
C TYR A 54 -10.32 -8.39 0.50
N ASP A 55 -10.67 -7.94 1.67
CA ASP A 55 -9.80 -7.10 2.50
C ASP A 55 -10.02 -7.39 3.99
N GLN A 56 -8.99 -7.09 4.81
CA GLN A 56 -9.10 -7.21 6.26
C GLN A 56 -9.78 -5.97 6.87
N LEU A 57 -9.29 -4.75 6.54
CA LEU A 57 -9.80 -3.51 7.10
C LEU A 57 -10.50 -2.67 6.00
N ARG A 58 -11.72 -3.03 5.68
CA ARG A 58 -12.46 -2.41 4.59
C ARG A 58 -12.89 -0.98 4.94
N CYS A 59 -12.35 -0.01 4.21
CA CYS A 59 -12.73 1.40 4.36
C CYS A 59 -14.20 1.66 4.01
N ASP A 60 -14.80 0.86 3.14
CA ASP A 60 -16.23 0.92 2.79
C ASP A 60 -17.16 0.51 3.94
N GLY A 61 -16.64 -0.15 4.98
CA GLY A 61 -17.35 -0.45 6.22
C GLY A 61 -17.50 0.73 7.18
N LEU A 62 -16.80 1.84 6.93
CA LEU A 62 -16.91 3.06 7.71
C LEU A 62 -18.18 3.84 7.34
N PRO A 63 -18.65 4.78 8.20
CA PRO A 63 -19.79 5.61 7.88
C PRO A 63 -19.63 6.36 6.54
N PRO A 64 -20.68 6.51 5.73
CA PRO A 64 -20.61 7.22 4.45
C PRO A 64 -20.06 8.64 4.61
N GLY A 65 -19.15 9.03 3.70
CA GLY A 65 -18.52 10.35 3.68
C GLY A 65 -17.23 10.49 4.49
N THR A 66 -16.84 9.47 5.28
CA THR A 66 -15.56 9.48 6.01
C THR A 66 -14.36 9.18 5.09
N ALA A 67 -14.58 8.54 3.95
CA ALA A 67 -13.58 8.27 2.93
C ALA A 67 -13.97 8.99 1.63
N LEU A 68 -13.89 10.32 1.61
CA LEU A 68 -14.17 11.08 0.40
C LEU A 68 -12.97 10.98 -0.55
N PRO A 69 -13.18 10.67 -1.83
CA PRO A 69 -12.12 10.73 -2.82
C PRO A 69 -11.50 12.13 -2.83
N PRO A 70 -10.16 12.24 -2.96
CA PRO A 70 -9.51 13.53 -3.21
C PRO A 70 -10.15 14.27 -4.38
N ALA A 71 -10.11 15.60 -4.36
CA ALA A 71 -10.76 16.42 -5.39
C ALA A 71 -10.30 16.09 -6.82
N ASN A 72 -9.06 15.63 -6.98
CA ASN A 72 -8.48 15.19 -8.25
C ASN A 72 -8.98 13.81 -8.74
N LEU A 73 -9.75 13.09 -7.91
CA LEU A 73 -10.45 11.85 -8.27
C LEU A 73 -11.98 12.06 -8.33
N ARG A 74 -12.45 13.31 -8.27
CA ARG A 74 -13.86 13.64 -8.42
C ARG A 74 -14.14 14.02 -9.86
N PHE A 75 -14.32 13.03 -10.70
CA PHE A 75 -14.56 13.17 -12.13
C PHE A 75 -13.57 14.12 -12.82
N GLY A 76 -12.42 13.61 -13.18
CA GLY A 76 -11.35 14.36 -13.83
C GLY A 76 -10.83 13.68 -15.10
N ALA A 77 -9.79 14.28 -15.68
CA ALA A 77 -9.18 13.76 -16.92
C ALA A 77 -8.63 12.33 -16.78
N ALA A 78 -8.25 11.91 -15.56
CA ALA A 78 -7.72 10.57 -15.31
C ALA A 78 -8.81 9.50 -15.41
N GLU A 79 -9.99 9.73 -14.78
CA GLU A 79 -11.12 8.81 -14.89
C GLU A 79 -11.65 8.74 -16.33
N GLN A 80 -11.78 9.88 -17.00
CA GLN A 80 -12.19 9.90 -18.41
C GLN A 80 -11.20 9.10 -19.29
N ALA A 81 -9.90 9.19 -19.01
CA ALA A 81 -8.91 8.40 -19.73
C ALA A 81 -9.02 6.90 -19.44
N ALA A 82 -9.29 6.52 -18.17
CA ALA A 82 -9.51 5.12 -17.80
C ALA A 82 -10.77 4.55 -18.47
N TYR A 83 -11.88 5.27 -18.46
CA TYR A 83 -13.12 4.84 -19.13
C TYR A 83 -12.96 4.69 -20.65
N ARG A 84 -12.19 5.59 -21.30
CA ARG A 84 -11.84 5.43 -22.72
C ARG A 84 -11.00 4.19 -22.95
N THR A 85 -9.99 3.99 -22.11
CA THR A 85 -9.04 2.87 -22.25
C THR A 85 -9.73 1.52 -22.06
N LEU A 86 -10.55 1.38 -21.02
CA LEU A 86 -11.22 0.13 -20.68
C LEU A 86 -12.46 -0.13 -21.51
N TYR A 87 -13.30 0.90 -21.76
CA TYR A 87 -14.65 0.71 -22.28
C TYR A 87 -14.91 1.44 -23.59
N GLY A 88 -13.95 2.24 -24.11
CA GLY A 88 -14.21 3.13 -25.24
C GLY A 88 -15.27 4.20 -24.94
N PHE A 89 -15.52 4.50 -23.65
CA PHE A 89 -16.58 5.39 -23.21
C PHE A 89 -16.08 6.82 -22.98
N GLU A 90 -16.71 7.79 -23.67
CA GLU A 90 -16.44 9.22 -23.49
C GLU A 90 -17.41 9.81 -22.46
N ALA A 91 -17.05 9.72 -21.18
CA ALA A 91 -17.77 10.38 -20.10
C ALA A 91 -17.54 11.91 -20.16
N LYS A 92 -18.56 12.71 -19.84
CA LYS A 92 -18.53 14.18 -19.97
C LYS A 92 -18.80 14.91 -18.67
N THR A 93 -19.72 14.40 -17.86
CA THR A 93 -20.27 15.09 -16.69
C THR A 93 -19.92 14.40 -15.38
N GLY A 94 -19.70 13.07 -15.39
CA GLY A 94 -19.54 12.26 -14.18
C GLY A 94 -20.77 12.28 -13.29
N ASP A 95 -21.95 12.57 -13.88
CA ASP A 95 -23.21 12.53 -13.15
C ASP A 95 -23.66 11.09 -12.86
N GLU A 96 -24.71 10.95 -12.05
CA GLU A 96 -25.22 9.65 -11.62
C GLU A 96 -25.58 8.73 -12.80
N ALA A 97 -26.08 9.30 -13.91
CA ALA A 97 -26.45 8.53 -15.10
C ALA A 97 -25.22 7.97 -15.82
N GLU A 98 -24.16 8.77 -15.96
CA GLU A 98 -22.89 8.32 -16.54
C GLU A 98 -22.21 7.30 -15.63
N ILE A 99 -22.14 7.52 -14.32
CA ILE A 99 -21.57 6.56 -13.35
C ILE A 99 -22.35 5.24 -13.38
N LYS A 100 -23.70 5.28 -13.44
CA LYS A 100 -24.49 4.06 -13.60
C LYS A 100 -24.11 3.31 -14.87
N LYS A 101 -23.92 4.03 -15.99
CA LYS A 101 -23.48 3.43 -17.26
C LYS A 101 -22.11 2.79 -17.15
N VAL A 102 -21.14 3.44 -16.47
CA VAL A 102 -19.81 2.85 -16.22
C VAL A 102 -19.95 1.54 -15.45
N ARG A 103 -20.75 1.50 -14.37
CA ARG A 103 -21.00 0.26 -13.62
C ARG A 103 -21.62 -0.87 -14.44
N GLU A 104 -22.50 -0.53 -15.39
CA GLU A 104 -23.04 -1.50 -16.34
C GLU A 104 -21.94 -2.05 -17.26
N MET A 105 -20.99 -1.20 -17.67
CA MET A 105 -19.83 -1.59 -18.48
C MET A 105 -18.83 -2.44 -17.68
N GLU A 106 -18.54 -2.11 -16.40
CA GLU A 106 -17.74 -2.93 -15.49
C GLU A 106 -18.28 -4.36 -15.42
N ILE A 107 -19.61 -4.50 -15.17
CA ILE A 107 -20.28 -5.80 -15.09
C ILE A 107 -20.19 -6.54 -16.44
N ALA A 108 -20.38 -5.84 -17.55
CA ALA A 108 -20.29 -6.43 -18.89
C ALA A 108 -18.88 -6.90 -19.18
N ALA A 109 -17.85 -6.10 -18.90
CA ALA A 109 -16.44 -6.46 -19.11
C ALA A 109 -16.03 -7.69 -18.28
N ARG A 110 -16.44 -7.76 -16.99
CA ARG A 110 -16.18 -8.93 -16.13
C ARG A 110 -16.78 -10.21 -16.70
N ARG A 111 -17.99 -10.12 -17.27
CA ARG A 111 -18.64 -11.26 -17.92
C ARG A 111 -17.99 -11.63 -19.25
N GLU A 112 -17.67 -10.64 -20.08
CA GLU A 112 -17.05 -10.84 -21.40
C GLU A 112 -15.69 -11.47 -21.29
N HIS A 113 -14.83 -10.91 -20.45
CA HIS A 113 -13.47 -11.41 -20.27
C HIS A 113 -13.37 -12.63 -19.33
N SER A 114 -14.34 -12.80 -18.43
CA SER A 114 -14.41 -13.98 -17.54
C SER A 114 -13.05 -14.30 -16.90
N ALA A 115 -12.52 -15.51 -17.07
CA ALA A 115 -11.22 -15.91 -16.52
C ALA A 115 -10.03 -15.08 -17.04
N GLY A 116 -10.18 -14.39 -18.17
CA GLY A 116 -9.18 -13.48 -18.75
C GLY A 116 -9.24 -12.04 -18.24
N PHE A 117 -10.21 -11.71 -17.38
CA PHE A 117 -10.47 -10.34 -16.94
C PHE A 117 -9.23 -9.65 -16.33
N TYR A 118 -8.55 -10.30 -15.40
CA TYR A 118 -7.34 -9.72 -14.78
C TYR A 118 -6.24 -9.46 -15.79
N ALA A 119 -5.99 -10.41 -16.70
CA ALA A 119 -4.99 -10.25 -17.75
C ALA A 119 -5.34 -9.08 -18.69
N TRP A 120 -6.62 -8.92 -19.03
CA TRP A 120 -7.09 -7.81 -19.84
C TRP A 120 -6.88 -6.45 -19.15
N VAL A 121 -7.28 -6.28 -17.89
CA VAL A 121 -7.04 -5.02 -17.13
C VAL A 121 -5.55 -4.71 -17.05
N MET A 122 -4.74 -5.71 -16.69
CA MET A 122 -3.29 -5.55 -16.52
C MET A 122 -2.61 -5.17 -17.84
N GLU A 123 -3.06 -5.70 -18.97
CA GLU A 123 -2.54 -5.33 -20.31
C GLU A 123 -2.82 -3.86 -20.60
N GLN A 124 -4.05 -3.36 -20.30
CA GLN A 124 -4.40 -1.94 -20.48
C GLN A 124 -3.54 -1.02 -19.57
N ALA A 125 -3.16 -1.49 -18.40
CA ALA A 125 -2.33 -0.75 -17.45
C ALA A 125 -0.81 -0.92 -17.68
N GLY A 126 -0.39 -1.81 -18.59
CA GLY A 126 1.03 -2.14 -18.80
C GLY A 126 1.66 -2.88 -17.62
N ILE A 127 0.89 -3.69 -16.90
CA ILE A 127 1.30 -4.46 -15.72
C ILE A 127 1.41 -5.94 -16.10
N GLN A 128 2.41 -6.63 -15.58
CA GLN A 128 2.63 -8.08 -15.78
C GLN A 128 2.15 -8.90 -14.59
N THR A 129 2.36 -8.39 -13.38
CA THR A 129 2.02 -9.07 -12.12
C THR A 129 1.52 -8.05 -11.10
N VAL A 130 0.49 -8.41 -10.35
CA VAL A 130 -0.03 -7.63 -9.23
C VAL A 130 0.10 -8.45 -7.95
N LEU A 131 0.62 -7.81 -6.89
CA LEU A 131 0.58 -8.35 -5.55
C LEU A 131 -0.75 -7.98 -4.91
N ALA A 132 -1.65 -8.94 -4.86
CA ALA A 132 -3.02 -8.77 -4.36
C ALA A 132 -3.07 -8.92 -2.84
N ASN A 133 -3.41 -7.85 -2.14
CA ASN A 133 -3.65 -7.85 -0.70
C ASN A 133 -5.06 -8.40 -0.45
N ARG A 134 -5.13 -9.57 0.18
CA ARG A 134 -6.39 -10.28 0.39
C ARG A 134 -6.33 -11.15 1.64
N THR A 135 -7.48 -11.35 2.29
CA THR A 135 -7.59 -12.34 3.36
C THR A 135 -7.59 -13.77 2.81
N ALA A 136 -8.07 -13.95 1.57
CA ALA A 136 -7.99 -15.20 0.81
C ALA A 136 -8.04 -14.93 -0.68
N MET A 137 -7.30 -15.70 -1.48
CA MET A 137 -7.37 -15.64 -2.94
C MET A 137 -8.65 -16.27 -3.46
N ALA A 138 -9.32 -15.61 -4.41
CA ALA A 138 -10.43 -16.20 -5.13
C ALA A 138 -9.91 -17.29 -6.12
N PRO A 139 -10.72 -18.31 -6.45
CA PRO A 139 -10.28 -19.44 -7.26
C PRO A 139 -9.74 -19.07 -8.66
N GLU A 140 -10.22 -17.97 -9.21
CA GLU A 140 -9.80 -17.45 -10.51
C GLU A 140 -8.50 -16.62 -10.44
N MET A 141 -8.10 -16.16 -9.25
CA MET A 141 -6.90 -15.37 -9.03
C MET A 141 -5.66 -16.28 -8.94
N LYS A 142 -4.85 -16.31 -9.97
CA LYS A 142 -3.72 -17.26 -10.07
C LYS A 142 -2.40 -16.59 -10.46
N ALA A 143 -1.31 -17.19 -9.99
CA ALA A 143 0.02 -16.91 -10.49
C ALA A 143 0.12 -17.28 -12.00
N PRO A 144 1.00 -16.62 -12.76
CA PRO A 144 1.92 -15.57 -12.31
C PRO A 144 1.29 -14.17 -12.22
N GLN A 145 0.07 -13.94 -12.76
CA GLN A 145 -0.56 -12.63 -12.85
C GLN A 145 -0.85 -12.03 -11.47
N LEU A 146 -1.49 -12.82 -10.60
CA LEU A 146 -1.84 -12.37 -9.26
C LEU A 146 -1.06 -13.18 -8.22
N ARG A 147 -0.37 -12.51 -7.32
CA ARG A 147 0.41 -13.09 -6.23
C ARG A 147 -0.17 -12.62 -4.90
N TRP A 148 -0.30 -13.53 -3.98
CA TRP A 148 -0.98 -13.28 -2.72
C TRP A 148 -0.10 -12.56 -1.71
N VAL A 149 -0.65 -11.50 -1.10
CA VAL A 149 -0.15 -10.86 0.13
C VAL A 149 -1.22 -11.05 1.18
N ALA A 150 -0.91 -11.83 2.24
CA ALA A 150 -1.86 -12.17 3.29
C ALA A 150 -1.82 -11.15 4.44
N TYR A 151 -2.95 -10.97 5.13
CA TYR A 151 -3.05 -10.06 6.29
C TYR A 151 -2.72 -10.76 7.60
N GLU A 152 -1.93 -10.09 8.46
CA GLU A 152 -1.49 -10.67 9.74
C GLU A 152 -1.85 -9.87 10.98
N ASP A 153 -2.51 -8.72 10.82
CA ASP A 153 -2.90 -7.87 11.96
C ASP A 153 -3.71 -8.62 13.00
N ALA A 154 -4.62 -9.49 12.56
CA ALA A 154 -5.47 -10.28 13.44
C ALA A 154 -4.69 -11.09 14.48
N LEU A 155 -3.48 -11.55 14.13
CA LEU A 155 -2.62 -12.32 15.02
C LEU A 155 -2.01 -11.48 16.16
N LEU A 156 -2.03 -10.14 16.04
CA LEU A 156 -1.56 -9.21 17.08
C LEU A 156 -2.58 -9.03 18.21
N PHE A 157 -3.85 -9.34 17.95
CA PHE A 157 -4.97 -8.95 18.82
C PHE A 157 -5.76 -10.14 19.39
N PRO A 158 -5.10 -11.14 20.03
CA PRO A 158 -5.77 -12.36 20.48
C PRO A 158 -6.63 -12.19 21.75
N LEU A 159 -6.49 -11.09 22.50
CA LEU A 159 -7.19 -10.84 23.74
C LEU A 159 -8.44 -9.99 23.54
N ASP A 160 -9.12 -9.63 24.63
CA ASP A 160 -10.29 -8.72 24.60
C ASP A 160 -9.90 -7.33 24.09
N ASN A 161 -10.49 -6.91 22.98
CA ASN A 161 -10.23 -5.62 22.32
C ASN A 161 -11.23 -4.52 22.74
N SER A 162 -12.11 -4.76 23.70
CA SER A 162 -13.19 -3.84 24.05
C SER A 162 -12.71 -2.43 24.45
N ILE A 163 -11.55 -2.33 25.11
CA ILE A 163 -10.94 -1.04 25.46
C ILE A 163 -10.49 -0.29 24.21
N ALA A 164 -9.82 -0.97 23.29
CA ALA A 164 -9.36 -0.38 22.03
C ALA A 164 -10.53 0.04 21.12
N LYS A 165 -11.57 -0.79 21.03
CA LYS A 165 -12.84 -0.49 20.31
C LYS A 165 -13.57 0.74 20.85
N ALA A 166 -13.42 1.04 22.13
CA ALA A 166 -14.09 2.17 22.76
C ALA A 166 -13.39 3.52 22.49
N VAL A 167 -12.20 3.52 21.89
CA VAL A 167 -11.42 4.75 21.64
C VAL A 167 -12.12 5.66 20.63
N ASN A 168 -12.58 5.12 19.50
CA ASN A 168 -13.32 5.87 18.49
C ASN A 168 -14.18 4.92 17.61
N PRO A 169 -15.10 5.47 16.80
CA PRO A 169 -15.98 4.68 15.92
C PRO A 169 -15.22 3.83 14.92
N ASP A 170 -14.16 4.34 14.29
CA ASP A 170 -13.38 3.64 13.25
C ASP A 170 -12.73 2.39 13.84
N ARG A 171 -12.09 2.51 15.00
CA ARG A 171 -11.49 1.36 15.71
C ARG A 171 -12.51 0.30 16.06
N ARG A 172 -13.75 0.69 16.38
CA ARG A 172 -14.82 -0.28 16.64
C ARG A 172 -15.07 -1.18 15.43
N VAL A 173 -15.11 -0.60 14.23
CA VAL A 173 -15.29 -1.32 12.97
C VAL A 173 -14.07 -2.19 12.68
N PHE A 174 -12.89 -1.61 12.67
CA PHE A 174 -11.66 -2.29 12.27
C PHE A 174 -11.27 -3.44 13.22
N TYR A 175 -11.37 -3.27 14.52
CA TYR A 175 -11.18 -4.39 15.44
C TYR A 175 -12.24 -5.49 15.29
N GLY A 176 -13.44 -5.16 14.81
CA GLY A 176 -14.46 -6.16 14.47
C GLY A 176 -13.98 -7.07 13.35
N TYR A 177 -13.42 -6.49 12.29
CA TYR A 177 -12.84 -7.25 11.18
C TYR A 177 -11.61 -8.08 11.61
N ALA A 178 -10.72 -7.52 12.42
CA ALA A 178 -9.57 -8.26 12.94
C ALA A 178 -9.99 -9.48 13.79
N GLU A 179 -11.02 -9.37 14.62
CA GLU A 179 -11.57 -10.48 15.40
C GLU A 179 -12.22 -11.56 14.52
N GLU A 180 -12.92 -11.16 13.45
CA GLU A 180 -13.50 -12.08 12.47
C GLU A 180 -12.40 -12.88 11.76
N LEU A 181 -11.34 -12.19 11.32
CA LEU A 181 -10.20 -12.83 10.67
C LEU A 181 -9.44 -13.77 11.63
N LEU A 182 -9.22 -13.36 12.89
CA LEU A 182 -8.63 -14.24 13.89
C LEU A 182 -9.48 -15.50 14.11
N SER A 183 -10.80 -15.35 14.15
CA SER A 183 -11.72 -16.50 14.25
C SER A 183 -11.59 -17.46 13.08
N THR A 184 -11.31 -16.93 11.88
CA THR A 184 -11.01 -17.73 10.69
C THR A 184 -9.70 -18.48 10.86
N TYR A 185 -8.63 -17.81 11.26
CA TYR A 185 -7.32 -18.45 11.48
C TYR A 185 -7.35 -19.52 12.57
N LEU A 186 -8.10 -19.29 13.64
CA LEU A 186 -8.31 -20.30 14.68
C LEU A 186 -9.03 -21.55 14.13
N ARG A 187 -10.10 -21.35 13.37
CA ARG A 187 -10.86 -22.44 12.74
C ARG A 187 -9.99 -23.24 11.77
N ASP A 188 -9.18 -22.58 10.96
CA ASP A 188 -8.26 -23.21 10.01
C ASP A 188 -7.16 -24.01 10.73
N ALA A 189 -6.76 -23.57 11.93
CA ALA A 189 -5.87 -24.30 12.84
C ALA A 189 -6.59 -25.43 13.62
N GLY A 190 -7.89 -25.67 13.40
CA GLY A 190 -8.68 -26.68 14.12
C GLY A 190 -9.03 -26.28 15.56
N LEU A 191 -9.02 -24.98 15.87
CA LEU A 191 -9.25 -24.45 17.20
C LEU A 191 -10.58 -23.67 17.29
N SER A 192 -11.31 -23.82 18.40
CA SER A 192 -12.54 -23.03 18.68
C SER A 192 -12.28 -21.77 19.51
N ARG A 193 -11.08 -21.63 20.06
CA ARG A 193 -10.64 -20.49 20.88
C ARG A 193 -9.13 -20.42 20.91
N ILE A 194 -8.59 -19.28 21.36
CA ILE A 194 -7.13 -19.13 21.51
C ILE A 194 -6.58 -20.17 22.51
N PRO A 195 -5.37 -20.71 22.29
CA PRO A 195 -4.68 -21.61 23.21
C PRO A 195 -4.47 -21.00 24.61
N ALA A 196 -4.36 -21.85 25.63
CA ALA A 196 -4.20 -21.40 27.00
C ALA A 196 -2.83 -20.74 27.31
N THR A 197 -1.79 -21.03 26.49
CA THR A 197 -0.43 -20.50 26.69
C THR A 197 0.04 -19.74 25.46
N LEU A 198 0.92 -18.74 25.68
CA LEU A 198 1.53 -17.97 24.61
C LEU A 198 2.31 -18.86 23.63
N ASP A 199 3.09 -19.81 24.14
CA ASP A 199 3.85 -20.74 23.29
C ASP A 199 2.94 -21.56 22.36
N ALA A 200 1.81 -22.03 22.89
CA ALA A 200 0.83 -22.75 22.08
C ALA A 200 0.14 -21.82 21.06
N TYR A 201 -0.10 -20.56 21.39
CA TYR A 201 -0.63 -19.57 20.45
C TYR A 201 0.37 -19.30 19.31
N VAL A 202 1.62 -19.03 19.65
CA VAL A 202 2.68 -18.78 18.66
C VAL A 202 2.86 -19.98 17.74
N GLU A 203 2.88 -21.20 18.27
CA GLU A 203 3.13 -22.40 17.48
C GLU A 203 1.92 -22.84 16.64
N LYS A 204 0.75 -22.94 17.27
CA LYS A 204 -0.44 -23.55 16.66
C LYS A 204 -1.31 -22.58 15.89
N VAL A 205 -1.21 -21.27 16.15
CA VAL A 205 -1.98 -20.25 15.44
C VAL A 205 -1.04 -19.44 14.54
N LEU A 206 -0.12 -18.66 15.13
CA LEU A 206 0.71 -17.72 14.40
C LEU A 206 1.55 -18.43 13.32
N ARG A 207 2.44 -19.35 13.73
CA ARG A 207 3.34 -20.04 12.78
C ARG A 207 2.57 -20.92 11.80
N ALA A 208 1.55 -21.63 12.27
CA ALA A 208 0.73 -22.49 11.42
C ALA A 208 0.02 -21.66 10.33
N THR A 209 -0.50 -20.46 10.65
CA THR A 209 -1.12 -19.55 9.69
C THR A 209 -0.12 -19.13 8.61
N LEU A 210 1.05 -18.58 8.98
CA LEU A 210 2.05 -18.15 8.01
C LEU A 210 2.56 -19.30 7.12
N GLN A 211 2.76 -20.49 7.70
CA GLN A 211 3.19 -21.68 6.96
C GLN A 211 2.12 -22.12 5.95
N SER A 212 0.84 -22.12 6.34
CA SER A 212 -0.28 -22.43 5.46
C SER A 212 -0.39 -21.43 4.30
N GLN A 213 -0.28 -20.14 4.59
CA GLN A 213 -0.32 -19.07 3.59
C GLN A 213 0.87 -19.17 2.62
N LYS A 214 2.08 -19.44 3.12
CA LYS A 214 3.26 -19.70 2.27
C LYS A 214 3.04 -20.90 1.37
N ALA A 215 2.52 -21.99 1.90
CA ALA A 215 2.21 -23.19 1.13
C ALA A 215 1.12 -22.94 0.08
N ALA A 216 0.17 -22.04 0.35
CA ALA A 216 -0.85 -21.60 -0.58
C ALA A 216 -0.36 -20.55 -1.61
N GLY A 217 0.92 -20.16 -1.57
CA GLY A 217 1.54 -19.31 -2.58
C GLY A 217 1.69 -17.83 -2.19
N ALA A 218 1.48 -17.46 -0.93
CA ALA A 218 1.76 -16.12 -0.46
C ALA A 218 3.24 -15.76 -0.67
N VAL A 219 3.50 -14.52 -1.09
CA VAL A 219 4.84 -13.96 -1.33
C VAL A 219 5.24 -12.93 -0.28
N ALA A 220 4.27 -12.37 0.41
CA ALA A 220 4.44 -11.40 1.47
C ALA A 220 3.28 -11.49 2.46
N VAL A 221 3.44 -10.83 3.59
CA VAL A 221 2.40 -10.57 4.58
C VAL A 221 2.19 -9.06 4.75
N LYS A 222 0.98 -8.62 5.07
CA LYS A 222 0.59 -7.21 5.20
C LYS A 222 0.14 -6.90 6.62
N PHE A 223 0.57 -5.76 7.10
CA PHE A 223 0.06 -5.11 8.30
C PHE A 223 -0.62 -3.78 7.96
N GLU A 224 -1.83 -3.62 8.46
CA GLU A 224 -2.60 -2.38 8.51
C GLU A 224 -2.70 -1.87 9.96
N ALA A 225 -1.75 -2.24 10.79
CA ALA A 225 -1.70 -1.93 12.21
C ALA A 225 -1.89 -0.43 12.51
N ALA A 226 -1.48 0.47 11.59
CA ALA A 226 -1.66 1.91 11.71
C ALA A 226 -3.12 2.34 11.95
N TYR A 227 -4.10 1.57 11.47
CA TYR A 227 -5.52 1.81 11.72
C TYR A 227 -5.97 1.40 13.13
N LEU A 228 -5.24 0.49 13.75
CA LEU A 228 -5.59 -0.14 15.01
C LEU A 228 -4.77 0.41 16.18
N ARG A 229 -3.49 0.68 15.94
CA ARG A 229 -2.54 1.19 16.94
C ARG A 229 -1.39 1.93 16.26
N PRO A 230 -0.63 2.78 16.97
CA PRO A 230 0.62 3.33 16.45
C PRO A 230 1.64 2.24 16.07
N LEU A 231 2.48 2.54 15.06
CA LEU A 231 3.54 1.65 14.56
C LEU A 231 4.77 1.54 15.48
N ASP A 232 4.69 2.04 16.71
CA ASP A 232 5.76 2.08 17.71
C ASP A 232 6.05 0.70 18.34
N PHE A 233 6.25 -0.32 17.52
CA PHE A 233 6.65 -1.64 17.98
C PHE A 233 8.01 -1.58 18.67
N ALA A 234 8.07 -2.04 19.92
CA ALA A 234 9.26 -2.02 20.75
C ALA A 234 9.72 -3.44 21.12
N PRO A 235 11.00 -3.62 21.49
CA PRO A 235 11.46 -4.89 22.04
C PRO A 235 10.64 -5.28 23.28
N ALA A 236 10.11 -6.50 23.30
CA ALA A 236 9.38 -7.07 24.43
C ALA A 236 9.91 -8.46 24.75
N SER A 237 10.12 -8.77 26.02
CA SER A 237 10.61 -10.08 26.44
C SER A 237 9.50 -11.14 26.37
N LYS A 238 9.90 -12.39 26.08
CA LYS A 238 8.96 -13.52 26.08
C LYS A 238 8.26 -13.68 27.43
N ASP A 239 8.98 -13.50 28.52
CA ASP A 239 8.43 -13.71 29.86
C ASP A 239 7.36 -12.66 30.23
N GLU A 240 7.57 -11.40 29.82
CA GLU A 240 6.57 -10.35 30.01
C GLU A 240 5.31 -10.60 29.18
N ALA A 241 5.49 -10.91 27.90
CA ALA A 241 4.39 -11.25 27.01
C ALA A 241 3.63 -12.50 27.50
N ALA A 242 4.32 -13.53 27.99
CA ALA A 242 3.71 -14.74 28.52
C ALA A 242 2.90 -14.48 29.80
N ARG A 243 3.38 -13.59 30.69
CA ARG A 243 2.60 -13.18 31.89
C ARG A 243 1.32 -12.46 31.50
N VAL A 244 1.38 -11.54 30.54
CA VAL A 244 0.20 -10.83 30.05
C VAL A 244 -0.78 -11.82 29.41
N TYR A 245 -0.28 -12.68 28.53
CA TYR A 245 -1.12 -13.66 27.85
C TYR A 245 -1.81 -14.60 28.86
N ALA A 246 -1.07 -15.18 29.79
CA ALA A 246 -1.61 -16.10 30.80
C ALA A 246 -2.66 -15.43 31.69
N LYS A 247 -2.49 -14.14 31.99
CA LYS A 247 -3.45 -13.38 32.83
C LYS A 247 -4.79 -13.16 32.15
N TYR A 248 -4.81 -13.01 30.80
CA TYR A 248 -5.99 -12.53 30.10
C TYR A 248 -6.52 -13.50 29.01
N ALA A 249 -5.82 -14.58 28.65
CA ALA A 249 -6.28 -15.53 27.64
C ALA A 249 -7.59 -16.25 27.99
N ALA A 250 -7.89 -16.41 29.28
CA ALA A 250 -9.14 -16.99 29.75
C ALA A 250 -10.27 -15.94 29.89
N GLY A 251 -9.99 -14.66 29.67
CA GLY A 251 -10.91 -13.54 29.82
C GLY A 251 -10.32 -12.41 30.67
N GLY A 252 -11.03 -11.28 30.70
CA GLY A 252 -10.58 -10.06 31.34
C GLY A 252 -10.01 -9.06 30.35
N LYS A 253 -9.70 -7.85 30.82
CA LYS A 253 -9.27 -6.73 30.00
C LYS A 253 -7.85 -6.31 30.35
N ALA A 254 -6.92 -6.48 29.43
CA ALA A 254 -5.57 -5.99 29.57
C ALA A 254 -5.55 -4.45 29.55
N THR A 255 -4.70 -3.83 30.34
CA THR A 255 -4.41 -2.40 30.18
C THR A 255 -3.74 -2.16 28.81
N ALA A 256 -3.81 -0.94 28.30
CA ALA A 256 -3.18 -0.59 27.02
C ALA A 256 -1.67 -0.92 27.01
N SER A 257 -0.96 -0.67 28.11
CA SER A 257 0.47 -0.97 28.24
C SER A 257 0.75 -2.48 28.28
N GLU A 258 0.00 -3.25 29.06
CA GLU A 258 0.14 -4.71 29.09
C GLU A 258 -0.12 -5.31 27.70
N TYR A 259 -1.21 -4.87 27.06
CA TYR A 259 -1.55 -5.40 25.73
C TYR A 259 -0.52 -5.01 24.67
N LYS A 260 0.02 -3.77 24.72
CA LYS A 260 1.11 -3.35 23.84
C LYS A 260 2.32 -4.28 23.97
N THR A 261 2.73 -4.63 25.18
CA THR A 261 3.86 -5.56 25.42
C THR A 261 3.63 -6.91 24.72
N LEU A 262 2.42 -7.45 24.79
CA LEU A 262 2.08 -8.69 24.09
C LEU A 262 2.10 -8.50 22.57
N GLN A 263 1.49 -7.45 22.07
CA GLN A 263 1.44 -7.14 20.62
C GLN A 263 2.85 -6.95 20.03
N ASP A 264 3.71 -6.24 20.73
CA ASP A 264 5.10 -6.00 20.32
C ASP A 264 5.89 -7.31 20.23
N PHE A 265 5.70 -8.21 21.19
CA PHE A 265 6.28 -9.55 21.17
C PHE A 265 5.74 -10.38 19.99
N LEU A 266 4.41 -10.41 19.80
CA LEU A 266 3.76 -11.16 18.72
C LEU A 266 4.21 -10.67 17.36
N PHE A 267 4.30 -9.34 17.18
CA PHE A 267 4.83 -8.77 15.94
C PHE A 267 6.23 -9.28 15.63
N LYS A 268 7.16 -9.26 16.62
CA LYS A 268 8.51 -9.81 16.43
C LYS A 268 8.47 -11.29 16.01
N GLN A 269 7.59 -12.10 16.62
CA GLN A 269 7.44 -13.51 16.23
C GLN A 269 6.94 -13.69 14.80
N ILE A 270 5.97 -12.87 14.36
CA ILE A 270 5.48 -12.87 12.97
C ILE A 270 6.61 -12.49 12.01
N ALA A 271 7.31 -11.40 12.29
CA ALA A 271 8.40 -10.91 11.44
C ALA A 271 9.55 -11.93 11.31
N LEU A 272 9.92 -12.61 12.41
CA LEU A 272 10.92 -13.68 12.39
C LEU A 272 10.47 -14.88 11.55
N GLU A 273 9.22 -15.32 11.71
CA GLU A 273 8.68 -16.44 10.94
C GLU A 273 8.53 -16.08 9.46
N ALA A 274 8.07 -14.85 9.15
CA ALA A 274 7.99 -14.35 7.78
C ALA A 274 9.39 -14.38 7.11
N GLY A 275 10.42 -13.86 7.77
CA GLY A 275 11.79 -13.91 7.27
C GLY A 275 12.31 -15.34 7.06
N ARG A 276 11.98 -16.26 7.98
CA ARG A 276 12.32 -17.70 7.85
C ARG A 276 11.68 -18.36 6.64
N LEU A 277 10.43 -17.95 6.31
CA LEU A 277 9.67 -18.46 5.18
C LEU A 277 9.98 -17.73 3.86
N GLY A 278 10.83 -16.70 3.88
CA GLY A 278 11.10 -15.85 2.72
C GLY A 278 9.86 -15.07 2.28
N LEU A 279 9.06 -14.58 3.26
CA LEU A 279 7.97 -13.65 3.06
C LEU A 279 8.44 -12.25 3.43
N ALA A 280 8.19 -11.27 2.57
CA ALA A 280 8.37 -9.86 2.94
C ALA A 280 7.23 -9.40 3.86
N VAL A 281 7.51 -8.40 4.70
CA VAL A 281 6.53 -7.81 5.63
C VAL A 281 6.18 -6.41 5.14
N HIS A 282 4.96 -6.21 4.70
CA HIS A 282 4.44 -4.93 4.24
C HIS A 282 3.75 -4.19 5.39
N PHE A 283 4.00 -2.89 5.49
CA PHE A 283 3.31 -2.00 6.41
C PHE A 283 2.55 -0.91 5.67
N HIS A 284 1.28 -0.75 5.98
CA HIS A 284 0.59 0.50 5.69
C HIS A 284 1.25 1.63 6.50
N THR A 285 1.67 2.70 5.85
CA THR A 285 2.25 3.90 6.48
C THR A 285 1.62 5.17 5.90
N GLY A 286 1.57 6.23 6.68
CA GLY A 286 1.04 7.52 6.24
C GLY A 286 -0.48 7.57 6.19
N ASN A 287 -1.00 8.25 5.20
CA ASN A 287 -2.43 8.53 5.07
C ASN A 287 -3.29 7.26 5.02
N GLY A 288 -4.44 7.30 5.68
CA GLY A 288 -5.42 6.22 5.73
C GLY A 288 -6.85 6.74 5.65
N CYS A 289 -7.81 5.82 5.61
CA CYS A 289 -9.24 6.14 5.66
C CYS A 289 -9.74 6.25 7.10
N GLY A 290 -10.88 6.90 7.26
CA GLY A 290 -11.54 7.09 8.55
C GLY A 290 -11.49 8.53 9.03
N GLU A 291 -12.48 8.88 9.87
CA GLU A 291 -12.58 10.22 10.46
C GLU A 291 -11.56 10.43 11.58
N PHE A 292 -11.14 9.33 12.22
CA PHE A 292 -10.27 9.36 13.41
C PHE A 292 -8.93 8.66 13.16
N PHE A 293 -8.47 8.60 11.91
CA PHE A 293 -7.17 8.03 11.56
C PHE A 293 -6.04 8.88 12.16
N ASP A 294 -5.06 8.23 12.80
CA ASP A 294 -3.91 8.89 13.42
C ASP A 294 -2.68 8.84 12.51
N ASP A 295 -2.53 9.87 11.66
CA ASP A 295 -1.35 10.00 10.78
C ASP A 295 -0.02 10.02 11.53
N SER A 296 0.00 10.48 12.78
CA SER A 296 1.24 10.49 13.58
C SER A 296 1.60 9.09 14.07
N GLY A 297 0.60 8.27 14.36
CA GLY A 297 0.74 6.86 14.69
C GLY A 297 1.13 5.99 13.48
N ALA A 298 0.90 6.48 12.27
CA ALA A 298 1.26 5.82 11.01
C ALA A 298 2.64 6.22 10.46
N ASP A 299 3.42 7.04 11.19
CA ASP A 299 4.76 7.45 10.76
C ASP A 299 5.72 6.24 10.76
N PRO A 300 6.33 5.86 9.61
CA PRO A 300 7.25 4.74 9.52
C PRO A 300 8.49 4.88 10.41
N MET A 301 8.85 6.08 10.85
CA MET A 301 9.93 6.28 11.83
C MET A 301 9.67 5.60 13.16
N LEU A 302 8.41 5.36 13.52
CA LEU A 302 8.03 4.62 14.72
C LEU A 302 8.51 3.15 14.68
N LEU A 303 8.70 2.58 13.48
CA LEU A 303 9.25 1.23 13.27
C LEU A 303 10.76 1.15 13.53
N SER A 304 11.46 2.28 13.76
CA SER A 304 12.93 2.32 13.81
C SER A 304 13.54 1.33 14.82
N GLN A 305 12.92 1.10 15.98
CA GLN A 305 13.40 0.14 16.95
C GLN A 305 13.40 -1.29 16.40
N MET A 306 12.33 -1.69 15.72
CA MET A 306 12.23 -3.02 15.11
C MET A 306 13.11 -3.16 13.88
N LEU A 307 13.20 -2.13 13.04
CA LEU A 307 14.08 -2.11 11.88
C LEU A 307 15.59 -2.11 12.25
N ASN A 308 15.92 -1.79 13.50
CA ASN A 308 17.30 -1.89 14.06
C ASN A 308 17.54 -3.20 14.83
N ASP A 309 16.53 -4.07 14.97
CA ASP A 309 16.72 -5.36 15.66
C ASP A 309 17.55 -6.31 14.79
N PRO A 310 18.75 -6.75 15.26
CA PRO A 310 19.61 -7.62 14.49
C PRO A 310 18.99 -8.99 14.17
N ASP A 311 18.06 -9.48 15.00
CA ASP A 311 17.37 -10.73 14.75
C ASP A 311 16.49 -10.67 13.49
N LEU A 312 16.03 -9.46 13.12
CA LEU A 312 15.19 -9.20 11.95
C LEU A 312 15.98 -8.87 10.67
N GLY A 313 17.30 -8.92 10.70
CA GLY A 313 18.15 -8.60 9.55
C GLY A 313 17.93 -9.47 8.31
N LYS A 314 17.28 -10.62 8.44
CA LYS A 314 16.89 -11.50 7.32
C LYS A 314 15.45 -11.32 6.86
N THR A 315 14.67 -10.49 7.52
CA THR A 315 13.28 -10.17 7.15
C THR A 315 13.29 -8.90 6.32
N ASN A 316 12.72 -8.96 5.12
CA ASN A 316 12.55 -7.78 4.28
C ASN A 316 11.27 -7.04 4.69
N PHE A 317 11.36 -5.73 4.81
CA PHE A 317 10.26 -4.84 5.16
C PHE A 317 9.94 -3.91 4.01
N VAL A 318 8.66 -3.71 3.72
CA VAL A 318 8.17 -2.78 2.70
C VAL A 318 7.28 -1.74 3.36
N LEU A 319 7.72 -0.48 3.33
CA LEU A 319 6.97 0.67 3.83
C LEU A 319 6.10 1.19 2.69
N LEU A 320 4.81 0.84 2.72
CA LEU A 320 3.86 1.23 1.68
C LEU A 320 3.53 2.72 1.81
N HIS A 321 3.26 3.38 0.69
CA HIS A 321 2.77 4.77 0.58
C HIS A 321 3.74 5.87 1.02
N GLY A 322 4.90 5.55 1.59
CA GLY A 322 5.98 6.49 1.87
C GLY A 322 5.69 7.72 2.74
N ASN A 323 4.50 7.83 3.35
CA ASN A 323 4.12 8.80 4.39
C ASN A 323 4.33 10.30 4.03
N PRO A 324 3.86 10.86 2.88
CA PRO A 324 3.86 12.30 2.71
C PRO A 324 2.96 13.01 3.75
N PRO A 325 3.34 14.19 4.26
CA PRO A 325 4.46 15.03 3.81
C PRO A 325 5.82 14.69 4.45
N ARG A 326 5.95 13.54 5.12
CA ARG A 326 7.20 13.11 5.78
C ARG A 326 8.01 12.12 4.92
N GLU A 327 7.89 12.19 3.60
CA GLU A 327 8.55 11.31 2.63
C GLU A 327 10.09 11.26 2.78
N ARG A 328 10.71 12.32 3.34
CA ARG A 328 12.15 12.35 3.64
C ARG A 328 12.56 11.39 4.75
N ASN A 329 11.65 11.05 5.66
CA ASN A 329 11.90 10.04 6.70
C ASN A 329 12.12 8.67 6.05
N VAL A 330 11.34 8.35 5.03
CA VAL A 330 11.46 7.10 4.29
C VAL A 330 12.81 7.01 3.57
N SER A 331 13.31 8.10 2.97
CA SER A 331 14.60 8.09 2.29
C SER A 331 15.77 7.70 3.21
N VAL A 332 15.65 7.92 4.52
CA VAL A 332 16.64 7.48 5.52
C VAL A 332 16.44 6.02 5.90
N LEU A 333 15.19 5.57 6.02
CA LEU A 333 14.89 4.17 6.40
C LEU A 333 15.29 3.18 5.32
N ILE A 334 15.10 3.51 4.04
CA ILE A 334 15.45 2.64 2.92
C ILE A 334 16.96 2.49 2.68
N LEU A 335 17.80 3.21 3.40
CA LEU A 335 19.26 2.94 3.45
C LEU A 335 19.60 1.61 4.14
N LYS A 336 18.66 1.04 4.90
CA LYS A 336 18.85 -0.29 5.48
C LYS A 336 18.71 -1.36 4.40
N PRO A 337 19.58 -2.40 4.39
CA PRO A 337 19.66 -3.37 3.29
C PRO A 337 18.38 -4.21 3.08
N ASN A 338 17.50 -4.26 4.07
CA ASN A 338 16.28 -5.05 4.09
C ASN A 338 15.01 -4.20 4.19
N VAL A 339 15.08 -2.89 3.92
CA VAL A 339 13.93 -1.97 3.98
C VAL A 339 13.69 -1.36 2.61
N TYR A 340 12.47 -1.53 2.10
CA TYR A 340 11.98 -1.06 0.82
C TYR A 340 10.82 -0.10 1.02
N THR A 341 10.44 0.62 -0.03
CA THR A 341 9.22 1.44 -0.08
C THR A 341 8.58 1.37 -1.46
N ASP A 342 7.32 1.74 -1.56
CA ASP A 342 6.65 1.92 -2.83
C ASP A 342 5.94 3.27 -2.92
N MET A 343 5.41 3.57 -4.11
CA MET A 343 4.68 4.81 -4.38
C MET A 343 3.16 4.64 -4.37
N SER A 344 2.66 3.48 -3.99
CA SER A 344 1.24 3.14 -4.02
C SER A 344 0.40 4.15 -3.23
N LEU A 345 -0.86 4.36 -3.58
CA LEU A 345 -1.77 5.40 -3.08
C LEU A 345 -1.39 6.83 -3.51
N LEU A 346 -0.10 7.16 -3.58
CA LEU A 346 0.37 8.53 -3.80
C LEU A 346 -0.09 9.11 -5.13
N GLU A 347 -0.22 8.29 -6.16
CA GLU A 347 -0.73 8.69 -7.48
C GLU A 347 -2.21 9.11 -7.45
N PHE A 348 -2.96 8.72 -6.43
CA PHE A 348 -4.33 9.19 -6.23
C PHE A 348 -4.38 10.47 -5.39
N LEU A 349 -3.48 10.62 -4.41
CA LEU A 349 -3.44 11.76 -3.52
C LEU A 349 -2.78 12.98 -4.17
N TRP A 350 -1.77 12.77 -5.00
CA TRP A 350 -0.92 13.84 -5.53
C TRP A 350 -0.93 13.89 -7.06
N SER A 351 -0.76 15.10 -7.62
CA SER A 351 -0.57 15.24 -9.06
C SER A 351 0.76 14.62 -9.50
N PRO A 352 0.92 14.16 -10.76
CA PRO A 352 2.19 13.59 -11.22
C PRO A 352 3.43 14.48 -10.99
N PRO A 353 3.38 15.83 -11.14
CA PRO A 353 4.50 16.68 -10.77
C PRO A 353 4.83 16.67 -9.28
N GLU A 354 3.82 16.65 -8.41
CA GLU A 354 4.04 16.59 -6.97
C GLU A 354 4.55 15.20 -6.54
N LEU A 355 4.01 14.14 -7.11
CA LEU A 355 4.54 12.79 -6.90
C LEU A 355 6.00 12.68 -7.37
N ALA A 356 6.36 13.30 -8.48
CA ALA A 356 7.75 13.36 -8.94
C ALA A 356 8.68 14.03 -7.89
N ARG A 357 8.19 15.09 -7.24
CA ARG A 357 8.91 15.77 -6.16
C ARG A 357 9.11 14.85 -4.93
N ILE A 358 8.08 14.08 -4.59
CA ILE A 358 8.13 13.11 -3.48
C ILE A 358 9.13 11.99 -3.78
N LEU A 359 9.11 11.45 -5.00
CA LEU A 359 9.99 10.34 -5.40
C LEU A 359 11.47 10.72 -5.46
N ARG A 360 11.78 11.99 -5.77
CA ARG A 360 13.15 12.42 -6.00
C ARG A 360 14.14 12.04 -4.89
N PRO A 361 13.90 12.38 -3.61
CA PRO A 361 14.83 12.01 -2.55
C PRO A 361 15.01 10.48 -2.38
N TRP A 362 13.99 9.67 -2.67
CA TRP A 362 14.13 8.22 -2.61
C TRP A 362 15.04 7.70 -3.72
N LEU A 363 14.86 8.20 -4.95
CA LEU A 363 15.65 7.78 -6.11
C LEU A 363 17.09 8.29 -6.08
N GLU A 364 17.34 9.43 -5.43
CA GLU A 364 18.70 9.93 -5.18
C GLU A 364 19.43 9.13 -4.11
N MET A 365 18.72 8.61 -3.12
CA MET A 365 19.32 7.90 -1.98
C MET A 365 19.50 6.40 -2.26
N MET A 366 18.45 5.69 -2.70
CA MET A 366 18.47 4.24 -2.83
C MET A 366 17.43 3.76 -3.87
N PRO A 367 17.65 3.99 -5.17
CA PRO A 367 16.71 3.59 -6.21
C PRO A 367 16.46 2.06 -6.26
N GLU A 368 17.37 1.26 -5.70
CA GLU A 368 17.25 -0.21 -5.58
C GLU A 368 16.18 -0.66 -4.57
N HIS A 369 15.69 0.23 -3.72
CA HIS A 369 14.72 -0.07 -2.68
C HIS A 369 13.36 0.61 -2.91
N VAL A 370 13.17 1.25 -4.06
CA VAL A 370 11.90 1.90 -4.44
C VAL A 370 11.16 1.04 -5.45
N MET A 371 9.87 0.81 -5.21
CA MET A 371 9.04 -0.03 -6.08
C MET A 371 7.81 0.75 -6.59
N PHE A 372 7.29 0.30 -7.71
CA PHE A 372 5.98 0.68 -8.22
C PHE A 372 4.90 -0.13 -7.48
N GLY A 373 3.84 0.54 -7.10
CA GLY A 373 2.61 -0.02 -6.56
C GLY A 373 1.47 0.95 -6.84
N THR A 374 0.23 0.48 -6.92
CA THR A 374 -0.92 1.34 -7.22
C THR A 374 -1.81 1.59 -6.01
N ASP A 375 -1.94 0.66 -5.09
CA ASP A 375 -3.02 0.64 -4.10
C ASP A 375 -4.42 0.63 -4.75
N ALA A 376 -4.49 0.16 -6.00
CA ALA A 376 -5.74 0.13 -6.75
C ALA A 376 -6.78 -0.74 -6.06
N GLY A 377 -8.00 -0.24 -5.96
CA GLY A 377 -9.13 -0.88 -5.31
C GLY A 377 -10.43 -0.13 -5.57
N PRO A 378 -11.55 -0.56 -5.02
CA PRO A 378 -12.85 0.11 -5.16
C PRO A 378 -12.90 1.37 -4.28
N PHE A 379 -12.60 2.53 -4.85
CA PHE A 379 -12.58 3.80 -4.13
C PHE A 379 -13.93 4.52 -4.12
N ALA A 380 -14.70 4.38 -5.20
CA ALA A 380 -16.00 5.02 -5.35
C ALA A 380 -16.82 4.32 -6.43
N PRO A 381 -18.14 4.57 -6.54
CA PRO A 381 -18.91 4.10 -7.67
C PRO A 381 -18.31 4.55 -9.01
N GLY A 382 -18.01 3.60 -9.91
CA GLY A 382 -17.32 3.83 -11.19
C GLY A 382 -15.80 3.98 -11.07
N LEU A 383 -15.23 3.71 -9.91
CA LEU A 383 -13.79 3.64 -9.66
C LEU A 383 -13.50 2.34 -8.90
N ASP A 384 -13.62 1.22 -9.59
CA ASP A 384 -13.27 -0.09 -9.08
C ASP A 384 -11.79 -0.41 -9.31
N TRP A 385 -11.37 -1.62 -9.00
CA TRP A 385 -9.99 -2.06 -9.18
C TRP A 385 -9.48 -1.84 -10.61
N GLU A 386 -10.29 -2.11 -11.62
CA GLU A 386 -9.90 -1.97 -13.04
C GLU A 386 -9.59 -0.52 -13.43
N GLU A 387 -10.45 0.44 -13.07
CA GLU A 387 -10.24 1.86 -13.39
C GLU A 387 -9.07 2.41 -12.59
N THR A 388 -9.03 2.12 -11.29
CA THR A 388 -7.98 2.61 -10.41
C THR A 388 -6.61 2.03 -10.76
N THR A 389 -6.53 0.79 -11.25
CA THR A 389 -5.30 0.19 -11.77
C THR A 389 -4.78 0.97 -12.99
N VAL A 390 -5.65 1.32 -13.94
CA VAL A 390 -5.25 2.11 -15.13
C VAL A 390 -4.83 3.52 -14.73
N ILE A 391 -5.61 4.19 -13.87
CA ILE A 391 -5.32 5.54 -13.38
C ILE A 391 -3.97 5.56 -12.63
N GLY A 392 -3.79 4.67 -11.65
CA GLY A 392 -2.57 4.59 -10.85
C GLY A 392 -1.34 4.37 -11.71
N SER A 393 -1.39 3.38 -12.62
CA SER A 393 -0.27 3.11 -13.52
C SER A 393 0.09 4.29 -14.42
N GLN A 394 -0.89 4.94 -15.04
CA GLN A 394 -0.63 6.10 -15.93
C GLN A 394 0.00 7.26 -15.17
N ARG A 395 -0.51 7.57 -13.97
CA ARG A 395 -0.03 8.69 -13.14
C ARG A 395 1.36 8.41 -12.56
N ALA A 396 1.61 7.19 -12.07
CA ALA A 396 2.91 6.75 -11.59
C ALA A 396 3.99 6.84 -12.69
N ARG A 397 3.69 6.33 -13.89
CA ARG A 397 4.60 6.40 -15.06
C ARG A 397 4.91 7.84 -15.45
N ARG A 398 3.90 8.71 -15.45
CA ARG A 398 4.09 10.15 -15.71
C ARG A 398 4.99 10.79 -14.68
N ALA A 399 4.78 10.51 -13.39
CA ALA A 399 5.59 11.03 -12.29
C ALA A 399 7.05 10.54 -12.37
N LEU A 400 7.25 9.24 -12.63
CA LEU A 400 8.57 8.65 -12.79
C LEU A 400 9.31 9.26 -13.98
N ALA A 401 8.65 9.42 -15.13
CA ALA A 401 9.24 10.08 -16.29
C ALA A 401 9.64 11.53 -16.00
N LEU A 402 8.83 12.28 -15.26
CA LEU A 402 9.12 13.66 -14.83
C LEU A 402 10.37 13.70 -13.94
N VAL A 403 10.41 12.93 -12.85
CA VAL A 403 11.54 12.98 -11.91
C VAL A 403 12.85 12.55 -12.57
N LEU A 404 12.84 11.49 -13.38
CA LEU A 404 14.03 11.02 -14.09
C LEU A 404 14.52 12.03 -15.13
N SER A 405 13.61 12.70 -15.84
CA SER A 405 13.95 13.78 -16.77
C SER A 405 14.58 14.98 -16.06
N ASP A 406 14.08 15.34 -14.87
CA ASP A 406 14.64 16.39 -14.03
C ASP A 406 16.05 16.03 -13.54
N MET A 407 16.25 14.78 -13.08
CA MET A 407 17.57 14.30 -12.65
C MET A 407 18.59 14.29 -13.79
N VAL A 408 18.18 13.96 -15.01
CA VAL A 408 19.06 14.04 -16.20
C VAL A 408 19.39 15.50 -16.53
N ARG A 409 18.43 16.39 -16.51
CA ARG A 409 18.61 17.83 -16.77
C ARG A 409 19.55 18.48 -15.76
N ASP A 410 19.42 18.13 -14.49
CA ASP A 410 20.27 18.59 -13.40
C ASP A 410 21.64 17.92 -13.39
N LYS A 411 21.89 16.97 -14.32
CA LYS A 411 23.12 16.19 -14.44
C LYS A 411 23.43 15.30 -13.21
N THR A 412 22.43 14.98 -12.43
CA THR A 412 22.55 14.02 -11.32
C THR A 412 22.78 12.61 -11.86
N ILE A 413 22.12 12.29 -12.97
CA ILE A 413 22.24 11.02 -13.72
C ILE A 413 22.31 11.29 -15.22
N ASN A 414 22.73 10.30 -16.01
CA ASN A 414 22.58 10.33 -17.45
C ASN A 414 21.32 9.55 -17.92
N ARG A 415 20.98 9.62 -19.23
CA ARG A 415 19.77 8.94 -19.74
C ARG A 415 19.78 7.43 -19.57
N GLU A 416 20.93 6.80 -19.71
CA GLU A 416 21.04 5.35 -19.53
C GLU A 416 20.79 4.95 -18.07
N GLN A 417 21.34 5.70 -17.13
CA GLN A 417 21.04 5.53 -15.71
C GLN A 417 19.54 5.78 -15.40
N ALA A 418 18.92 6.77 -16.04
CA ALA A 418 17.47 6.99 -15.91
C ALA A 418 16.65 5.78 -16.36
N LYS A 419 17.01 5.14 -17.48
CA LYS A 419 16.37 3.90 -17.95
C LYS A 419 16.58 2.75 -16.99
N GLN A 420 17.77 2.59 -16.44
CA GLN A 420 18.07 1.55 -15.46
C GLN A 420 17.26 1.74 -14.16
N ILE A 421 17.14 2.98 -13.68
CA ILE A 421 16.31 3.30 -12.52
C ILE A 421 14.84 3.01 -12.83
N ALA A 422 14.34 3.41 -14.00
CA ALA A 422 12.97 3.12 -14.42
C ALA A 422 12.65 1.63 -14.41
N GLU A 423 13.55 0.79 -14.98
CA GLU A 423 13.40 -0.66 -14.98
C GLU A 423 13.38 -1.24 -13.57
N ARG A 424 14.29 -0.76 -12.69
CA ARG A 424 14.32 -1.19 -11.28
C ARG A 424 13.02 -0.86 -10.56
N VAL A 425 12.57 0.38 -10.63
CA VAL A 425 11.38 0.86 -9.92
C VAL A 425 10.12 0.17 -10.42
N MET A 426 9.94 0.10 -11.74
CA MET A 426 8.71 -0.46 -12.31
C MET A 426 8.63 -1.99 -12.19
N ARG A 427 9.79 -2.68 -12.13
CA ARG A 427 9.80 -4.14 -12.17
C ARG A 427 10.93 -4.81 -11.40
N GLY A 428 12.17 -4.38 -11.62
CA GLY A 428 13.36 -5.12 -11.22
C GLY A 428 13.48 -5.34 -9.72
N ASN A 429 13.19 -4.31 -8.92
CA ASN A 429 13.28 -4.40 -7.45
C ASN A 429 12.25 -5.37 -6.87
N ALA A 430 11.01 -5.30 -7.33
CA ALA A 430 9.96 -6.24 -6.93
C ALA A 430 10.27 -7.68 -7.42
N ALA A 431 10.74 -7.83 -8.65
CA ALA A 431 11.13 -9.14 -9.18
C ALA A 431 12.23 -9.79 -8.33
N GLN A 432 13.24 -9.03 -7.94
CA GLN A 432 14.33 -9.49 -7.07
C GLN A 432 13.81 -9.83 -5.65
N LEU A 433 13.03 -8.94 -5.04
CA LEU A 433 12.55 -9.10 -3.67
C LEU A 433 11.68 -10.35 -3.50
N TYR A 434 10.78 -10.61 -4.46
CA TYR A 434 9.81 -11.72 -4.38
C TYR A 434 10.24 -12.97 -5.18
N GLY A 435 11.42 -12.98 -5.79
CA GLY A 435 11.90 -14.10 -6.59
C GLY A 435 11.04 -14.36 -7.85
N MET A 436 10.63 -13.30 -8.52
CA MET A 436 9.83 -13.34 -9.76
C MET A 436 10.75 -13.07 -10.95
N ASN A 437 10.96 -14.06 -11.80
CA ASN A 437 11.79 -13.95 -13.01
C ASN A 437 10.97 -13.54 -14.24
#